data_59a671fe2a0a40420cc2fbc0f69a991d
#
_entry.id   59a671fe2a0a40420cc2fbc0f69a991d
#
_cell.length_a   1.000
_cell.length_b   1.000
_cell.length_c   1.000
_cell.angle_alpha   90.00
_cell.angle_beta   90.00
_cell.angle_gamma   90.00
#
_symmetry.space_group_name_H-M   'P 1'
#
loop_
_entity.id
_entity.type
_entity.pdbx_description
1 polymer ?
#
loop_
_entity_poly.entity_id
_entity_poly.type
_entity_poly.pdbx_seq_one_letter_code
_entity_poly.pdbx_strand_id
1 'polypeptide(L)'
;MANPLYRKHIISINDLSRDELELVLHTAAQLKAHPQPELLKHQVIASCFFEASTRTRLSFETAIHRLGASVVGFADGSNTSLGKKGETLADTISVISTYVDAIVMRHPQEGAARLATEFSGGIPVLNAGDGANQHPTQTLLDLFTIRETQSRLDNLNVAMVGDLKYGRTVHSLTQALAKFDANRFFFIAPDALAMPAYITDMLDERGIRWSRHDSIEEVMPELDILYMTRVQKERLDPSEYANVKAQFILRAADLAGARDNLKVLHPLPRIDEITTDVDKTPHAWYFQQAGNGIYARQALLALVLNSELTL
;
A
#
# COMPACT_ATOMS: atom_id res chain seq x y z
N MET A 1 23.11 -14.12 -5.46
CA MET A 1 22.94 -13.96 -3.98
C MET A 1 21.66 -14.66 -3.59
N ALA A 2 21.59 -15.26 -2.40
CA ALA A 2 20.35 -15.89 -1.94
C ALA A 2 19.24 -14.82 -1.82
N ASN A 3 18.02 -15.17 -2.20
CA ASN A 3 16.86 -14.29 -2.09
C ASN A 3 16.49 -14.06 -0.61
N PRO A 4 16.64 -12.83 -0.07
CA PRO A 4 16.42 -12.57 1.36
C PRO A 4 14.92 -12.62 1.75
N LEU A 5 14.03 -12.59 0.76
CA LEU A 5 12.58 -12.63 0.98
C LEU A 5 12.00 -14.05 0.88
N TYR A 6 12.81 -15.05 0.53
CA TYR A 6 12.32 -16.42 0.46
C TYR A 6 11.75 -16.89 1.80
N ARG A 7 10.49 -17.35 1.79
CA ARG A 7 9.70 -17.76 2.96
C ARG A 7 9.51 -16.70 4.06
N LYS A 8 9.85 -15.45 3.78
CA LYS A 8 9.63 -14.34 4.71
C LYS A 8 8.14 -13.99 4.79
N HIS A 9 7.64 -13.74 6.00
CA HIS A 9 6.34 -13.12 6.21
C HIS A 9 6.40 -11.63 5.85
N ILE A 10 5.38 -11.11 5.18
CA ILE A 10 5.28 -9.70 4.77
C ILE A 10 4.12 -9.07 5.53
N ILE A 11 4.39 -8.56 6.72
CA ILE A 11 3.37 -8.08 7.66
C ILE A 11 3.34 -6.56 7.75
N SER A 12 4.49 -5.92 7.81
CA SER A 12 4.64 -4.48 7.90
C SER A 12 5.68 -3.98 6.90
N ILE A 13 5.51 -2.76 6.40
CA ILE A 13 6.53 -2.12 5.56
C ILE A 13 7.84 -1.89 6.34
N ASN A 14 7.74 -1.79 7.67
CA ASN A 14 8.89 -1.60 8.53
C ASN A 14 9.75 -2.86 8.65
N ASP A 15 9.20 -4.04 8.39
CA ASP A 15 9.92 -5.33 8.39
C ASP A 15 10.83 -5.49 7.14
N LEU A 16 10.74 -4.58 6.17
CA LEU A 16 11.53 -4.59 4.95
C LEU A 16 12.64 -3.55 4.99
N SER A 17 13.87 -3.96 4.68
CA SER A 17 15.00 -3.04 4.49
C SER A 17 14.87 -2.26 3.18
N ARG A 18 15.73 -1.22 2.97
CA ARG A 18 15.81 -0.51 1.69
C ARG A 18 16.13 -1.48 0.54
N ASP A 19 17.11 -2.36 0.73
CA ASP A 19 17.52 -3.31 -0.31
C ASP A 19 16.42 -4.31 -0.64
N GLU A 20 15.64 -4.75 0.35
CA GLU A 20 14.49 -5.61 0.13
C GLU A 20 13.34 -4.88 -0.62
N LEU A 21 13.11 -3.60 -0.32
CA LEU A 21 12.17 -2.78 -1.09
C LEU A 21 12.64 -2.64 -2.54
N GLU A 22 13.92 -2.32 -2.76
CA GLU A 22 14.53 -2.21 -4.10
C GLU A 22 14.40 -3.53 -4.88
N LEU A 23 14.63 -4.67 -4.22
CA LEU A 23 14.48 -6.00 -4.82
C LEU A 23 13.03 -6.23 -5.29
N VAL A 24 12.03 -5.94 -4.44
CA VAL A 24 10.61 -6.06 -4.81
C VAL A 24 10.27 -5.18 -6.00
N LEU A 25 10.70 -3.91 -5.99
CA LEU A 25 10.40 -2.96 -7.05
C LEU A 25 11.08 -3.33 -8.37
N HIS A 26 12.32 -3.82 -8.30
CA HIS A 26 13.03 -4.31 -9.47
C HIS A 26 12.31 -5.53 -10.08
N THR A 27 11.98 -6.50 -9.23
CA THR A 27 11.23 -7.70 -9.65
C THR A 27 9.86 -7.34 -10.24
N ALA A 28 9.15 -6.35 -9.68
CA ALA A 28 7.88 -5.87 -10.23
C ALA A 28 8.04 -5.29 -11.64
N ALA A 29 9.11 -4.51 -11.86
CA ALA A 29 9.42 -3.96 -13.18
C ALA A 29 9.75 -5.06 -14.20
N GLN A 30 10.52 -6.05 -13.80
CA GLN A 30 10.86 -7.21 -14.64
C GLN A 30 9.60 -7.99 -15.03
N LEU A 31 8.74 -8.33 -14.06
CA LEU A 31 7.49 -9.06 -14.33
C LEU A 31 6.48 -8.24 -15.15
N LYS A 32 6.53 -6.91 -15.05
CA LYS A 32 5.72 -6.02 -15.90
C LYS A 32 6.19 -6.04 -17.36
N ALA A 33 7.51 -6.03 -17.57
CA ALA A 33 8.12 -6.04 -18.89
C ALA A 33 8.12 -7.45 -19.53
N HIS A 34 8.36 -8.48 -18.72
CA HIS A 34 8.53 -9.87 -19.14
C HIS A 34 7.67 -10.80 -18.29
N PRO A 35 6.37 -10.97 -18.62
CA PRO A 35 5.45 -11.83 -17.88
C PRO A 35 5.96 -13.29 -17.78
N GLN A 36 5.81 -13.87 -16.58
CA GLN A 36 6.26 -15.23 -16.25
C GLN A 36 5.06 -16.13 -15.84
N PRO A 37 4.25 -16.60 -16.80
CA PRO A 37 2.97 -17.24 -16.50
C PRO A 37 3.08 -18.64 -15.88
N GLU A 38 4.27 -19.19 -15.79
CA GLU A 38 4.52 -20.52 -15.18
C GLU A 38 5.43 -20.48 -13.97
N LEU A 39 5.80 -19.27 -13.50
CA LEU A 39 6.81 -19.09 -12.44
C LEU A 39 6.43 -19.78 -11.12
N LEU A 40 5.16 -19.78 -10.76
CA LEU A 40 4.61 -20.42 -9.57
C LEU A 40 3.63 -21.56 -9.90
N LYS A 41 3.85 -22.21 -11.05
CA LYS A 41 3.09 -23.39 -11.45
C LYS A 41 3.16 -24.46 -10.36
N HIS A 42 2.04 -25.04 -10.00
CA HIS A 42 1.85 -26.01 -8.94
C HIS A 42 1.79 -25.45 -7.51
N GLN A 43 2.02 -24.15 -7.30
CA GLN A 43 1.78 -23.52 -6.00
C GLN A 43 0.29 -23.25 -5.79
N VAL A 44 -0.16 -23.40 -4.56
CA VAL A 44 -1.53 -23.06 -4.14
C VAL A 44 -1.45 -21.94 -3.11
N ILE A 45 -2.19 -20.86 -3.33
CA ILE A 45 -2.13 -19.68 -2.46
C ILE A 45 -3.52 -19.43 -1.89
N ALA A 46 -3.59 -19.28 -0.56
CA ALA A 46 -4.84 -18.91 0.11
C ALA A 46 -5.09 -17.40 -0.01
N SER A 47 -6.31 -17.02 -0.41
CA SER A 47 -6.83 -15.65 -0.43
C SER A 47 -7.91 -15.53 0.66
N CYS A 48 -7.50 -15.18 1.90
CA CYS A 48 -8.33 -15.19 3.09
C CYS A 48 -8.75 -13.78 3.49
N PHE A 49 -9.89 -13.32 2.98
CA PHE A 49 -10.41 -11.99 3.29
C PHE A 49 -11.49 -12.09 4.37
N PHE A 50 -11.11 -11.85 5.62
CA PHE A 50 -12.03 -11.76 6.78
C PHE A 50 -12.78 -10.42 6.81
N GLU A 51 -12.29 -9.43 6.07
CA GLU A 51 -12.91 -8.14 5.81
C GLU A 51 -13.01 -7.90 4.31
N ALA A 52 -14.15 -7.42 3.83
CA ALA A 52 -14.40 -7.19 2.41
C ALA A 52 -13.41 -6.19 1.78
N SER A 53 -12.88 -6.55 0.62
CA SER A 53 -12.00 -5.66 -0.15
C SER A 53 -12.00 -6.03 -1.62
N THR A 54 -12.61 -5.22 -2.46
CA THR A 54 -12.70 -5.50 -3.90
C THR A 54 -11.33 -5.40 -4.59
N ARG A 55 -10.68 -4.24 -4.49
CA ARG A 55 -9.41 -3.98 -5.22
C ARG A 55 -8.26 -4.85 -4.76
N THR A 56 -8.04 -4.93 -3.46
CA THR A 56 -6.91 -5.69 -2.90
C THR A 56 -7.05 -7.17 -3.22
N ARG A 57 -8.24 -7.74 -3.02
CA ARG A 57 -8.53 -9.14 -3.31
C ARG A 57 -8.34 -9.45 -4.79
N LEU A 58 -9.05 -8.74 -5.68
CA LEU A 58 -8.98 -8.99 -7.13
C LEU A 58 -7.55 -8.84 -7.66
N SER A 59 -6.79 -7.85 -7.19
CA SER A 59 -5.41 -7.68 -7.66
C SER A 59 -4.45 -8.76 -7.16
N PHE A 60 -4.63 -9.29 -5.94
CA PHE A 60 -3.87 -10.45 -5.48
C PHE A 60 -4.23 -11.69 -6.27
N GLU A 61 -5.52 -12.00 -6.43
CA GLU A 61 -5.97 -13.16 -7.19
C GLU A 61 -5.52 -13.08 -8.65
N THR A 62 -5.58 -11.89 -9.26
CA THR A 62 -5.01 -11.66 -10.61
C THR A 62 -3.50 -11.88 -10.64
N ALA A 63 -2.76 -11.41 -9.63
CA ALA A 63 -1.32 -11.62 -9.54
C ALA A 63 -0.96 -13.10 -9.43
N ILE A 64 -1.70 -13.86 -8.60
CA ILE A 64 -1.55 -15.30 -8.43
C ILE A 64 -1.73 -16.03 -9.77
N HIS A 65 -2.84 -15.77 -10.46
CA HIS A 65 -3.14 -16.40 -11.75
C HIS A 65 -2.11 -16.05 -12.83
N ARG A 66 -1.64 -14.80 -12.86
CA ARG A 66 -0.61 -14.37 -13.85
C ARG A 66 0.76 -15.01 -13.63
N LEU A 67 1.02 -15.56 -12.45
CA LEU A 67 2.22 -16.33 -12.15
C LEU A 67 2.03 -17.85 -12.34
N GLY A 68 0.82 -18.28 -12.74
CA GLY A 68 0.48 -19.69 -12.97
C GLY A 68 0.11 -20.46 -11.72
N ALA A 69 -0.01 -19.82 -10.57
CA ALA A 69 -0.44 -20.46 -9.33
C ALA A 69 -1.97 -20.59 -9.25
N SER A 70 -2.43 -21.51 -8.40
CA SER A 70 -3.83 -21.70 -8.05
C SER A 70 -4.21 -20.88 -6.84
N VAL A 71 -5.48 -20.42 -6.77
CA VAL A 71 -6.00 -19.68 -5.62
C VAL A 71 -7.17 -20.44 -4.99
N VAL A 72 -7.17 -20.50 -3.66
CA VAL A 72 -8.29 -20.96 -2.83
C VAL A 72 -8.58 -19.91 -1.77
N GLY A 73 -9.81 -19.80 -1.27
CA GLY A 73 -10.07 -18.83 -0.21
C GLY A 73 -11.51 -18.35 -0.15
N PHE A 74 -11.71 -17.25 0.54
CA PHE A 74 -13.02 -16.63 0.77
C PHE A 74 -12.93 -15.10 0.75
N ALA A 75 -14.07 -14.47 0.42
CA ALA A 75 -14.18 -13.00 0.28
C ALA A 75 -14.70 -12.28 1.53
N ASP A 76 -15.27 -13.05 2.45
CA ASP A 76 -15.93 -12.59 3.67
C ASP A 76 -15.81 -13.63 4.76
N GLY A 77 -15.25 -13.25 5.90
CA GLY A 77 -15.07 -14.11 7.07
C GLY A 77 -16.38 -14.50 7.77
N SER A 78 -17.48 -13.75 7.57
CA SER A 78 -18.76 -14.01 8.24
C SER A 78 -19.36 -15.39 7.91
N ASN A 79 -19.00 -15.95 6.75
CA ASN A 79 -19.45 -17.26 6.28
C ASN A 79 -18.46 -18.41 6.52
N THR A 80 -17.40 -18.17 7.26
CA THR A 80 -16.40 -19.17 7.65
C THR A 80 -16.74 -19.84 8.99
N SER A 81 -16.02 -20.89 9.35
CA SER A 81 -16.14 -21.54 10.66
C SER A 81 -15.81 -20.56 11.80
N LEU A 82 -14.83 -19.64 11.60
CA LEU A 82 -14.53 -18.58 12.55
C LEU A 82 -15.75 -17.66 12.77
N GLY A 83 -16.37 -17.18 11.69
CA GLY A 83 -17.51 -16.27 11.79
C GLY A 83 -18.80 -16.93 12.31
N LYS A 84 -19.03 -18.22 12.02
CA LYS A 84 -20.30 -18.90 12.34
C LYS A 84 -20.25 -19.86 13.52
N LYS A 85 -19.09 -20.45 13.81
CA LYS A 85 -18.97 -21.55 14.79
C LYS A 85 -18.06 -21.21 15.97
N GLY A 86 -17.43 -20.01 15.99
CA GLY A 86 -16.53 -19.59 17.05
C GLY A 86 -15.16 -20.27 17.00
N GLU A 87 -14.72 -20.75 15.81
CA GLU A 87 -13.35 -21.21 15.59
C GLU A 87 -12.36 -20.07 15.87
N THR A 88 -11.20 -20.36 16.41
CA THR A 88 -10.16 -19.33 16.64
C THR A 88 -9.42 -18.99 15.34
N LEU A 89 -8.85 -17.78 15.24
CA LEU A 89 -7.98 -17.44 14.11
C LEU A 89 -6.77 -18.38 14.05
N ALA A 90 -6.23 -18.77 15.21
CA ALA A 90 -5.11 -19.70 15.33
C ALA A 90 -5.42 -21.05 14.67
N ASP A 91 -6.59 -21.65 15.02
CA ASP A 91 -7.01 -22.93 14.43
C ASP A 91 -7.28 -22.80 12.92
N THR A 92 -7.96 -21.72 12.52
CA THR A 92 -8.23 -21.44 11.10
C THR A 92 -6.93 -21.37 10.30
N ILE A 93 -5.92 -20.62 10.76
CA ILE A 93 -4.62 -20.49 10.08
C ILE A 93 -3.85 -21.81 10.11
N SER A 94 -3.83 -22.53 11.25
CA SER A 94 -3.17 -23.83 11.35
C SER A 94 -3.71 -24.83 10.34
N VAL A 95 -5.04 -24.87 10.14
CA VAL A 95 -5.66 -25.76 9.15
C VAL A 95 -5.33 -25.30 7.73
N ILE A 96 -5.52 -24.01 7.40
CA ILE A 96 -5.27 -23.47 6.06
C ILE A 96 -3.81 -23.72 5.64
N SER A 97 -2.87 -23.54 6.57
CA SER A 97 -1.43 -23.73 6.28
C SER A 97 -1.06 -25.15 5.85
N THR A 98 -1.91 -26.15 6.15
CA THR A 98 -1.69 -27.52 5.66
C THR A 98 -2.12 -27.73 4.20
N TYR A 99 -2.82 -26.77 3.60
CA TYR A 99 -3.39 -26.88 2.25
C TYR A 99 -2.63 -26.06 1.20
N VAL A 100 -1.81 -25.06 1.62
CA VAL A 100 -1.31 -24.03 0.73
C VAL A 100 0.17 -23.74 0.95
N ASP A 101 0.77 -23.05 -0.02
CA ASP A 101 2.19 -22.67 -0.01
C ASP A 101 2.40 -21.23 0.51
N ALA A 102 1.36 -20.40 0.47
CA ALA A 102 1.36 -19.05 1.06
C ALA A 102 -0.07 -18.63 1.44
N ILE A 103 -0.17 -17.71 2.39
CA ILE A 103 -1.45 -17.14 2.86
C ILE A 103 -1.43 -15.63 2.64
N VAL A 104 -2.34 -15.14 1.81
CA VAL A 104 -2.69 -13.72 1.71
C VAL A 104 -3.90 -13.50 2.60
N MET A 105 -3.78 -12.62 3.62
CA MET A 105 -4.91 -12.39 4.52
C MET A 105 -5.20 -10.90 4.73
N ARG A 106 -6.49 -10.59 4.82
CA ARG A 106 -7.01 -9.29 5.26
C ARG A 106 -7.94 -9.50 6.44
N HIS A 107 -7.73 -8.73 7.50
CA HIS A 107 -8.51 -8.89 8.74
C HIS A 107 -8.93 -7.53 9.32
N PRO A 108 -10.13 -7.39 9.94
CA PRO A 108 -10.56 -6.14 10.55
C PRO A 108 -9.77 -5.76 11.82
N GLN A 109 -9.19 -6.74 12.52
CA GLN A 109 -8.43 -6.51 13.75
C GLN A 109 -6.95 -6.25 13.46
N GLU A 110 -6.42 -5.21 14.11
CA GLU A 110 -5.00 -4.89 14.09
C GLU A 110 -4.17 -6.01 14.73
N GLY A 111 -3.02 -6.32 14.12
CA GLY A 111 -2.13 -7.38 14.57
C GLY A 111 -2.55 -8.80 14.17
N ALA A 112 -3.74 -9.01 13.62
CA ALA A 112 -4.20 -10.34 13.21
C ALA A 112 -3.25 -11.03 12.21
N ALA A 113 -2.68 -10.28 11.27
CA ALA A 113 -1.71 -10.83 10.34
C ALA A 113 -0.39 -11.22 11.02
N ARG A 114 0.04 -10.50 12.06
CA ARG A 114 1.21 -10.85 12.88
C ARG A 114 0.94 -12.12 13.68
N LEU A 115 -0.20 -12.20 14.33
CA LEU A 115 -0.62 -13.40 15.07
C LEU A 115 -0.66 -14.63 14.16
N ALA A 116 -1.16 -14.49 12.92
CA ALA A 116 -1.23 -15.60 11.97
C ALA A 116 0.15 -16.21 11.66
N THR A 117 1.23 -15.46 11.74
CA THR A 117 2.59 -15.99 11.48
C THR A 117 3.00 -17.05 12.52
N GLU A 118 2.48 -16.96 13.74
CA GLU A 118 2.80 -17.90 14.84
C GLU A 118 2.16 -19.29 14.60
N PHE A 119 1.05 -19.33 13.83
CA PHE A 119 0.27 -20.53 13.57
C PHE A 119 0.37 -21.05 12.13
N SER A 120 1.14 -20.35 11.26
CA SER A 120 1.24 -20.70 9.84
C SER A 120 2.16 -21.89 9.53
N GLY A 121 2.78 -22.51 10.53
CA GLY A 121 3.71 -23.62 10.32
C GLY A 121 4.90 -23.31 9.41
N GLY A 122 5.30 -22.02 9.35
CA GLY A 122 6.38 -21.54 8.46
C GLY A 122 5.92 -21.27 7.02
N ILE A 123 4.62 -21.35 6.72
CA ILE A 123 4.06 -20.89 5.44
C ILE A 123 4.05 -19.36 5.43
N PRO A 124 4.55 -18.68 4.37
CA PRO A 124 4.55 -17.24 4.30
C PRO A 124 3.16 -16.63 4.44
N VAL A 125 3.04 -15.62 5.30
CA VAL A 125 1.83 -14.81 5.46
C VAL A 125 2.09 -13.43 4.86
N LEU A 126 1.21 -12.99 3.96
CA LEU A 126 1.22 -11.68 3.33
C LEU A 126 0.03 -10.86 3.83
N ASN A 127 0.31 -9.75 4.50
CA ASN A 127 -0.72 -8.87 5.02
C ASN A 127 -1.34 -8.03 3.89
N ALA A 128 -2.61 -8.28 3.60
CA ALA A 128 -3.42 -7.53 2.65
C ALA A 128 -4.24 -6.39 3.31
N GLY A 129 -3.91 -6.08 4.57
CA GLY A 129 -4.51 -5.04 5.42
C GLY A 129 -5.07 -5.61 6.72
N ASP A 130 -4.66 -5.04 7.85
CA ASP A 130 -5.13 -5.41 9.18
C ASP A 130 -5.62 -4.18 9.96
N GLY A 131 -6.92 -3.97 9.95
CA GLY A 131 -7.58 -2.85 10.62
C GLY A 131 -7.04 -1.48 10.17
N ALA A 132 -6.72 -0.61 11.12
CA ALA A 132 -6.09 0.69 10.87
C ALA A 132 -4.55 0.64 10.90
N ASN A 133 -3.95 -0.54 11.12
CA ASN A 133 -2.51 -0.71 11.33
C ASN A 133 -1.69 -0.65 10.04
N GLN A 134 -1.60 -1.73 9.26
CA GLN A 134 -0.68 -1.84 8.13
C GLN A 134 -1.37 -2.29 6.84
N HIS A 135 -0.83 -1.84 5.72
CA HIS A 135 -1.17 -2.35 4.39
C HIS A 135 0.08 -2.35 3.49
N PRO A 136 1.08 -3.22 3.76
CA PRO A 136 2.39 -3.14 3.14
C PRO A 136 2.34 -3.20 1.61
N THR A 137 1.41 -3.94 1.03
CA THR A 137 1.30 -4.04 -0.42
C THR A 137 0.71 -2.79 -1.09
N GLN A 138 -0.01 -1.94 -0.34
CA GLN A 138 -0.36 -0.61 -0.83
C GLN A 138 0.88 0.27 -0.92
N THR A 139 1.70 0.29 0.11
CA THR A 139 2.96 1.05 0.09
C THR A 139 3.89 0.59 -1.04
N LEU A 140 3.99 -0.71 -1.28
CA LEU A 140 4.83 -1.25 -2.37
C LEU A 140 4.34 -0.83 -3.76
N LEU A 141 3.02 -0.85 -4.01
CA LEU A 141 2.50 -0.36 -5.30
C LEU A 141 2.65 1.16 -5.45
N ASP A 142 2.57 1.91 -4.34
CA ASP A 142 2.82 3.35 -4.32
C ASP A 142 4.28 3.65 -4.66
N LEU A 143 5.24 2.98 -4.01
CA LEU A 143 6.67 3.09 -4.31
C LEU A 143 6.99 2.68 -5.76
N PHE A 144 6.38 1.59 -6.25
CA PHE A 144 6.56 1.16 -7.62
C PHE A 144 6.07 2.21 -8.61
N THR A 145 4.92 2.83 -8.36
CA THR A 145 4.36 3.91 -9.18
C THR A 145 5.24 5.16 -9.15
N ILE A 146 5.73 5.54 -7.96
CA ILE A 146 6.65 6.68 -7.82
C ILE A 146 7.94 6.41 -8.61
N ARG A 147 8.54 5.22 -8.47
CA ARG A 147 9.74 4.84 -9.21
C ARG A 147 9.51 4.84 -10.73
N GLU A 148 8.39 4.32 -11.18
CA GLU A 148 8.03 4.28 -12.61
C GLU A 148 7.87 5.69 -13.20
N THR A 149 7.31 6.62 -12.45
CA THR A 149 7.01 7.97 -12.92
C THR A 149 8.15 8.96 -12.71
N GLN A 150 8.97 8.76 -11.67
CA GLN A 150 10.07 9.66 -11.31
C GLN A 150 11.46 9.10 -11.62
N SER A 151 11.56 7.81 -11.99
CA SER A 151 12.80 7.06 -12.22
C SER A 151 13.73 7.00 -11.00
N ARG A 152 13.26 7.40 -9.82
CA ARG A 152 14.00 7.46 -8.56
C ARG A 152 13.05 7.35 -7.36
N LEU A 153 13.62 7.08 -6.18
CA LEU A 153 12.93 7.18 -4.88
C LEU A 153 13.69 8.11 -3.92
N ASP A 154 14.86 8.55 -4.30
CA ASP A 154 15.67 9.54 -3.59
C ASP A 154 15.38 10.96 -4.12
N ASN A 155 15.62 11.97 -3.29
CA ASN A 155 15.53 13.39 -3.66
C ASN A 155 14.16 13.79 -4.26
N LEU A 156 13.08 13.35 -3.61
CA LEU A 156 11.71 13.65 -3.99
C LEU A 156 11.10 14.70 -3.07
N ASN A 157 10.28 15.57 -3.65
CA ASN A 157 9.36 16.44 -2.95
C ASN A 157 7.96 15.83 -2.97
N VAL A 158 7.50 15.37 -1.81
CA VAL A 158 6.27 14.59 -1.67
C VAL A 158 5.28 15.30 -0.77
N ALA A 159 4.14 15.70 -1.31
CA ALA A 159 3.03 16.20 -0.51
C ALA A 159 2.07 15.07 -0.13
N MET A 160 1.69 15.05 1.14
CA MET A 160 0.62 14.18 1.68
C MET A 160 -0.55 15.07 2.08
N VAL A 161 -1.73 14.82 1.52
CA VAL A 161 -2.90 15.72 1.65
C VAL A 161 -4.13 14.99 2.16
N GLY A 162 -4.83 15.60 3.10
CA GLY A 162 -6.13 15.14 3.59
C GLY A 162 -6.10 14.58 5.01
N ASP A 163 -6.55 13.35 5.22
CA ASP A 163 -6.53 12.71 6.55
C ASP A 163 -5.16 12.07 6.82
N LEU A 164 -4.28 12.85 7.43
CA LEU A 164 -2.93 12.38 7.79
C LEU A 164 -2.89 11.74 9.18
N LYS A 165 -3.92 11.93 10.00
CA LYS A 165 -3.98 11.39 11.36
C LYS A 165 -4.34 9.90 11.40
N TYR A 166 -5.33 9.51 10.60
CA TYR A 166 -5.86 8.14 10.58
C TYR A 166 -5.49 7.38 9.31
N GLY A 167 -4.82 8.04 8.37
CA GLY A 167 -4.45 7.52 7.08
C GLY A 167 -3.26 6.55 7.15
N ARG A 168 -3.49 5.26 7.46
CA ARG A 168 -2.40 4.25 7.50
C ARG A 168 -1.53 4.23 6.23
N THR A 169 -2.08 4.58 5.07
CA THR A 169 -1.35 4.58 3.80
C THR A 169 -0.30 5.69 3.75
N VAL A 170 -0.62 6.89 4.25
CA VAL A 170 0.35 8.00 4.30
C VAL A 170 1.43 7.74 5.36
N HIS A 171 1.09 7.11 6.49
CA HIS A 171 2.08 6.71 7.49
C HIS A 171 3.07 5.71 6.91
N SER A 172 2.58 4.61 6.34
CA SER A 172 3.42 3.57 5.77
C SER A 172 4.25 4.07 4.60
N LEU A 173 3.69 4.93 3.73
CA LEU A 173 4.44 5.50 2.60
C LEU A 173 5.53 6.47 3.08
N THR A 174 5.23 7.32 4.08
CA THR A 174 6.24 8.20 4.69
C THR A 174 7.38 7.40 5.31
N GLN A 175 7.06 6.35 6.08
CA GLN A 175 8.07 5.46 6.68
C GLN A 175 8.93 4.73 5.63
N ALA A 176 8.33 4.31 4.52
CA ALA A 176 9.04 3.66 3.44
C ALA A 176 9.96 4.63 2.70
N LEU A 177 9.45 5.80 2.30
CA LEU A 177 10.25 6.83 1.62
C LEU A 177 11.34 7.43 2.53
N ALA A 178 11.17 7.39 3.85
CA ALA A 178 12.21 7.77 4.82
C ALA A 178 13.41 6.82 4.85
N LYS A 179 13.36 5.68 4.15
CA LYS A 179 14.52 4.78 3.95
C LYS A 179 15.38 5.18 2.75
N PHE A 180 14.92 6.15 1.96
CA PHE A 180 15.60 6.69 0.79
C PHE A 180 16.11 8.10 1.09
N ASP A 181 17.17 8.52 0.40
CA ASP A 181 17.93 9.71 0.76
C ASP A 181 17.30 11.00 0.21
N ALA A 182 17.51 12.10 0.93
CA ALA A 182 17.22 13.48 0.52
C ALA A 182 15.75 13.76 0.15
N ASN A 183 14.80 12.95 0.59
CA ASN A 183 13.38 13.21 0.42
C ASN A 183 12.92 14.36 1.33
N ARG A 184 11.92 15.12 0.85
CA ARG A 184 11.27 16.21 1.62
C ARG A 184 9.76 15.99 1.61
N PHE A 185 9.15 16.11 2.79
CA PHE A 185 7.70 15.92 2.95
C PHE A 185 6.98 17.24 3.23
N PHE A 186 5.83 17.41 2.59
CA PHE A 186 4.91 18.52 2.80
C PHE A 186 3.59 17.93 3.30
N PHE A 187 3.25 18.24 4.55
CA PHE A 187 2.03 17.73 5.18
C PHE A 187 0.94 18.79 5.12
N ILE A 188 -0.13 18.49 4.39
CA ILE A 188 -1.22 19.43 4.11
C ILE A 188 -2.50 18.82 4.66
N ALA A 189 -2.89 19.26 5.86
CA ALA A 189 -4.04 18.78 6.59
C ALA A 189 -4.49 19.82 7.61
N PRO A 190 -5.79 19.84 7.97
CA PRO A 190 -6.24 20.63 9.10
C PRO A 190 -5.60 20.12 10.40
N ASP A 191 -5.53 20.96 11.42
CA ASP A 191 -4.91 20.62 12.71
C ASP A 191 -5.47 19.32 13.34
N ALA A 192 -6.78 19.15 13.24
CA ALA A 192 -7.46 17.95 13.77
C ALA A 192 -7.02 16.64 13.07
N LEU A 193 -6.53 16.73 11.83
CA LEU A 193 -6.10 15.61 10.99
C LEU A 193 -4.59 15.64 10.66
N ALA A 194 -3.81 16.40 11.42
CA ALA A 194 -2.38 16.51 11.23
C ALA A 194 -1.66 15.17 11.35
N MET A 195 -0.49 15.07 10.71
CA MET A 195 0.39 13.89 10.81
C MET A 195 0.74 13.62 12.28
N PRO A 196 0.61 12.37 12.77
CA PRO A 196 0.91 12.05 14.15
C PRO A 196 2.39 12.27 14.49
N ALA A 197 2.65 12.65 15.77
CA ALA A 197 3.98 12.95 16.26
C ALA A 197 4.97 11.79 16.02
N TYR A 198 4.57 10.52 16.19
CA TYR A 198 5.48 9.40 16.00
C TYR A 198 6.06 9.29 14.57
N ILE A 199 5.38 9.89 13.57
CA ILE A 199 5.91 9.98 12.19
C ILE A 199 6.85 11.18 12.08
N THR A 200 6.46 12.36 12.60
CA THR A 200 7.30 13.57 12.53
C THR A 200 8.57 13.41 13.36
N ASP A 201 8.48 12.83 14.55
CA ASP A 201 9.63 12.54 15.40
C ASP A 201 10.62 11.59 14.69
N MET A 202 10.12 10.55 14.03
CA MET A 202 10.94 9.63 13.22
C MET A 202 11.66 10.37 12.08
N LEU A 203 11.01 11.35 11.43
CA LEU A 203 11.64 12.15 10.39
C LEU A 203 12.72 13.07 10.97
N ASP A 204 12.45 13.71 12.12
CA ASP A 204 13.39 14.56 12.83
C ASP A 204 14.62 13.78 13.30
N GLU A 205 14.43 12.59 13.89
CA GLU A 205 15.51 11.70 14.32
C GLU A 205 16.43 11.28 13.15
N ARG A 206 15.87 11.18 11.94
CA ARG A 206 16.63 10.84 10.72
C ARG A 206 17.16 12.05 9.97
N GLY A 207 16.90 13.27 10.46
CA GLY A 207 17.28 14.51 9.77
C GLY A 207 16.59 14.73 8.43
N ILE A 208 15.40 14.15 8.23
CA ILE A 208 14.62 14.29 7.00
C ILE A 208 13.75 15.53 7.08
N ARG A 209 13.83 16.37 6.06
CA ARG A 209 13.10 17.64 6.02
C ARG A 209 11.61 17.43 5.82
N TRP A 210 10.81 18.07 6.62
CA TRP A 210 9.35 18.12 6.46
C TRP A 210 8.82 19.50 6.88
N SER A 211 7.61 19.83 6.40
CA SER A 211 6.93 21.09 6.75
C SER A 211 5.41 20.89 6.69
N ARG A 212 4.67 21.71 7.47
CA ARG A 212 3.20 21.77 7.42
C ARG A 212 2.77 22.96 6.57
N HIS A 213 1.68 22.80 5.86
CA HIS A 213 1.08 23.80 5.00
C HIS A 213 -0.44 23.76 5.10
N ASP A 214 -1.07 24.91 4.83
CA ASP A 214 -2.53 25.03 4.90
C ASP A 214 -3.19 24.80 3.54
N SER A 215 -2.43 24.91 2.44
CA SER A 215 -2.94 24.69 1.10
C SER A 215 -1.93 24.00 0.17
N ILE A 216 -2.45 23.36 -0.89
CA ILE A 216 -1.63 22.70 -1.90
C ILE A 216 -0.91 23.71 -2.77
N GLU A 217 -1.53 24.87 -3.04
CA GLU A 217 -1.02 25.92 -3.90
C GLU A 217 0.34 26.47 -3.44
N GLU A 218 0.54 26.54 -2.12
CA GLU A 218 1.80 27.04 -1.53
C GLU A 218 3.03 26.25 -1.97
N VAL A 219 2.87 24.94 -2.21
CA VAL A 219 3.98 24.01 -2.49
C VAL A 219 3.93 23.43 -3.90
N MET A 220 2.85 23.62 -4.65
CA MET A 220 2.62 23.01 -5.96
C MET A 220 3.83 23.11 -6.91
N PRO A 221 4.52 24.26 -7.05
CA PRO A 221 5.67 24.39 -7.95
C PRO A 221 6.91 23.55 -7.57
N GLU A 222 6.95 23.03 -6.33
CA GLU A 222 8.08 22.25 -5.84
C GLU A 222 7.87 20.74 -5.97
N LEU A 223 6.62 20.28 -6.11
CA LEU A 223 6.25 18.89 -5.93
C LEU A 223 6.65 17.98 -7.10
N ASP A 224 7.10 16.78 -6.75
CA ASP A 224 7.22 15.64 -7.66
C ASP A 224 6.01 14.69 -7.52
N ILE A 225 5.51 14.52 -6.28
CA ILE A 225 4.37 13.66 -5.95
C ILE A 225 3.37 14.44 -5.09
N LEU A 226 2.10 14.37 -5.49
CA LEU A 226 0.95 14.80 -4.71
C LEU A 226 0.10 13.59 -4.35
N TYR A 227 0.22 13.13 -3.10
CA TYR A 227 -0.53 11.97 -2.59
C TYR A 227 -1.77 12.43 -1.85
N MET A 228 -2.92 12.27 -2.48
CA MET A 228 -4.22 12.66 -1.93
C MET A 228 -4.83 11.52 -1.13
N THR A 229 -5.51 11.82 -0.04
CA THR A 229 -6.29 10.85 0.74
C THR A 229 -7.71 11.33 0.97
N ARG A 230 -8.61 10.37 1.12
CA ARG A 230 -9.99 10.64 1.53
C ARG A 230 -10.03 11.05 2.99
N VAL A 231 -10.78 12.12 3.30
CA VAL A 231 -11.15 12.42 4.68
C VAL A 231 -12.20 11.41 5.15
N GLN A 232 -11.91 10.69 6.24
CA GLN A 232 -12.75 9.62 6.75
C GLN A 232 -13.91 10.20 7.56
N LYS A 233 -15.09 10.36 6.93
CA LYS A 233 -16.31 10.90 7.53
C LYS A 233 -16.69 10.19 8.84
N GLU A 234 -16.47 8.90 8.87
CA GLU A 234 -16.78 8.02 9.99
C GLU A 234 -15.95 8.28 11.26
N ARG A 235 -14.94 9.15 11.17
CA ARG A 235 -13.98 9.47 12.25
C ARG A 235 -14.04 10.91 12.74
N LEU A 236 -14.88 11.75 12.12
CA LEU A 236 -15.03 13.17 12.44
C LEU A 236 -16.47 13.48 12.86
N ASP A 237 -16.63 14.53 13.68
CA ASP A 237 -17.92 15.11 13.91
C ASP A 237 -18.50 15.66 12.58
N PRO A 238 -19.83 15.53 12.31
CA PRO A 238 -20.44 16.02 11.07
C PRO A 238 -20.17 17.48 10.73
N SER A 239 -20.06 18.35 11.74
CA SER A 239 -19.75 19.77 11.56
C SER A 239 -18.28 20.01 11.17
N GLU A 240 -17.36 19.27 11.77
CA GLU A 240 -15.94 19.30 11.42
C GLU A 240 -15.71 18.75 10.03
N TYR A 241 -16.37 17.63 9.68
CA TYR A 241 -16.26 17.03 8.36
C TYR A 241 -16.66 17.97 7.24
N ALA A 242 -17.76 18.73 7.40
CA ALA A 242 -18.22 19.67 6.37
C ALA A 242 -17.19 20.80 6.10
N ASN A 243 -16.56 21.29 7.15
CA ASN A 243 -15.53 22.35 7.05
C ASN A 243 -14.25 21.82 6.42
N VAL A 244 -13.80 20.65 6.84
CA VAL A 244 -12.55 20.02 6.35
C VAL A 244 -12.67 19.58 4.90
N LYS A 245 -13.82 18.99 4.52
CA LYS A 245 -14.06 18.45 3.17
C LYS A 245 -13.88 19.50 2.07
N ALA A 246 -14.33 20.73 2.31
CA ALA A 246 -14.29 21.80 1.31
C ALA A 246 -12.87 22.31 1.00
N GLN A 247 -11.94 22.17 1.95
CA GLN A 247 -10.59 22.74 1.88
C GLN A 247 -9.62 21.91 1.02
N PHE A 248 -9.87 20.60 0.84
CA PHE A 248 -8.91 19.66 0.22
C PHE A 248 -9.47 18.96 -1.01
N ILE A 249 -10.19 19.72 -1.86
CA ILE A 249 -10.67 19.21 -3.15
C ILE A 249 -9.69 19.64 -4.24
N LEU A 250 -9.03 18.68 -4.86
CA LEU A 250 -8.16 18.92 -6.01
C LEU A 250 -8.97 19.01 -7.30
N ARG A 251 -8.79 20.10 -8.05
CA ARG A 251 -9.36 20.34 -9.37
C ARG A 251 -8.26 20.44 -10.42
N ALA A 252 -8.59 20.29 -11.69
CA ALA A 252 -7.61 20.44 -12.77
C ALA A 252 -6.98 21.86 -12.78
N ALA A 253 -7.72 22.89 -12.40
CA ALA A 253 -7.22 24.26 -12.31
C ALA A 253 -6.14 24.45 -11.22
N ASP A 254 -6.21 23.68 -10.13
CA ASP A 254 -5.27 23.75 -9.01
C ASP A 254 -3.88 23.20 -9.39
N LEU A 255 -3.81 22.45 -10.49
CA LEU A 255 -2.55 21.94 -11.05
C LEU A 255 -1.81 22.97 -11.91
N ALA A 256 -2.34 24.19 -12.05
CA ALA A 256 -1.65 25.27 -12.74
C ALA A 256 -0.33 25.61 -12.01
N GLY A 257 0.77 25.61 -12.74
CA GLY A 257 2.11 25.82 -12.16
C GLY A 257 2.78 24.57 -11.60
N ALA A 258 2.13 23.40 -11.69
CA ALA A 258 2.77 22.12 -11.39
C ALA A 258 3.92 21.83 -12.37
N ARG A 259 4.93 21.11 -11.89
CA ARG A 259 6.02 20.61 -12.75
C ARG A 259 5.47 19.54 -13.70
N ASP A 260 6.05 19.39 -14.87
CA ASP A 260 5.67 18.40 -15.86
C ASP A 260 5.74 16.94 -15.33
N ASN A 261 6.70 16.68 -14.42
CA ASN A 261 6.88 15.38 -13.80
C ASN A 261 5.93 15.11 -12.63
N LEU A 262 5.19 16.12 -12.12
CA LEU A 262 4.25 15.92 -11.02
C LEU A 262 3.29 14.78 -11.33
N LYS A 263 3.09 13.88 -10.36
CA LYS A 263 2.04 12.85 -10.41
C LYS A 263 1.14 12.92 -9.18
N VAL A 264 -0.15 12.90 -9.45
CA VAL A 264 -1.20 12.82 -8.44
C VAL A 264 -1.52 11.35 -8.20
N LEU A 265 -1.34 10.92 -6.97
CA LEU A 265 -1.59 9.55 -6.50
C LEU A 265 -2.73 9.54 -5.48
N HIS A 266 -3.41 8.40 -5.36
CA HIS A 266 -4.50 8.19 -4.41
C HIS A 266 -4.71 6.69 -4.16
N PRO A 267 -4.82 6.23 -2.91
CA PRO A 267 -4.99 4.79 -2.61
C PRO A 267 -6.36 4.24 -3.01
N LEU A 268 -7.30 5.10 -3.41
CA LEU A 268 -8.68 4.77 -3.74
C LEU A 268 -9.45 4.04 -2.60
N PRO A 269 -10.79 4.15 -2.51
CA PRO A 269 -11.66 4.90 -3.43
C PRO A 269 -11.56 6.40 -3.19
N ARG A 270 -11.61 7.19 -4.25
CA ARG A 270 -11.91 8.63 -4.12
C ARG A 270 -13.42 8.84 -4.08
N ILE A 271 -13.83 9.95 -3.43
CA ILE A 271 -15.24 10.38 -3.41
C ILE A 271 -15.31 11.78 -4.04
N ASP A 272 -14.95 12.82 -3.28
CA ASP A 272 -15.05 14.21 -3.71
C ASP A 272 -13.70 14.94 -3.69
N GLU A 273 -12.68 14.36 -3.07
CA GLU A 273 -11.36 14.98 -2.86
C GLU A 273 -10.55 15.16 -4.13
N ILE A 274 -10.89 14.51 -5.22
CA ILE A 274 -10.35 14.73 -6.55
C ILE A 274 -11.51 14.78 -7.53
N THR A 275 -11.70 15.91 -8.21
CA THR A 275 -12.74 16.08 -9.21
C THR A 275 -12.41 15.35 -10.51
N THR A 276 -13.43 14.98 -11.30
CA THR A 276 -13.23 14.15 -12.50
C THR A 276 -12.54 14.85 -13.67
N ASP A 277 -12.42 16.16 -13.64
CA ASP A 277 -11.64 16.93 -14.61
C ASP A 277 -10.13 16.69 -14.49
N VAL A 278 -9.64 16.36 -13.28
CA VAL A 278 -8.25 15.95 -13.03
C VAL A 278 -7.88 14.69 -13.83
N ASP A 279 -8.82 13.75 -14.04
CA ASP A 279 -8.60 12.50 -14.77
C ASP A 279 -8.05 12.70 -16.20
N LYS A 280 -8.34 13.88 -16.79
CA LYS A 280 -7.91 14.24 -18.14
C LYS A 280 -6.55 14.91 -18.19
N THR A 281 -5.95 15.19 -17.05
CA THR A 281 -4.63 15.83 -16.96
C THR A 281 -3.51 14.81 -17.06
N PRO A 282 -2.30 15.20 -17.51
CA PRO A 282 -1.15 14.30 -17.54
C PRO A 282 -0.61 13.95 -16.15
N HIS A 283 -1.14 14.61 -15.12
CA HIS A 283 -0.74 14.42 -13.73
C HIS A 283 -1.50 13.29 -13.03
N ALA A 284 -2.71 12.93 -13.47
CA ALA A 284 -3.54 11.88 -12.86
C ALA A 284 -2.93 10.49 -13.08
N TRP A 285 -2.51 9.82 -11.99
CA TRP A 285 -1.89 8.49 -12.05
C TRP A 285 -2.49 7.47 -11.09
N TYR A 286 -3.52 7.79 -10.35
CA TYR A 286 -4.14 6.93 -9.34
C TYR A 286 -4.78 5.66 -9.91
N PHE A 287 -5.23 5.63 -11.16
CA PHE A 287 -5.72 4.40 -11.79
C PHE A 287 -4.57 3.49 -12.24
N GLN A 288 -3.52 4.05 -12.81
CA GLN A 288 -2.29 3.34 -13.15
C GLN A 288 -1.61 2.81 -11.89
N GLN A 289 -1.58 3.63 -10.81
CA GLN A 289 -1.14 3.23 -9.48
C GLN A 289 -1.90 1.99 -9.00
N ALA A 290 -3.22 1.97 -9.08
CA ALA A 290 -4.02 0.79 -8.70
C ALA A 290 -3.67 -0.44 -9.56
N GLY A 291 -3.46 -0.26 -10.87
CA GLY A 291 -3.01 -1.30 -11.79
C GLY A 291 -1.61 -1.85 -11.45
N ASN A 292 -0.71 -1.00 -11.00
CA ASN A 292 0.64 -1.38 -10.56
C ASN A 292 0.62 -2.32 -9.33
N GLY A 293 -0.49 -2.35 -8.61
CA GLY A 293 -0.72 -3.30 -7.53
C GLY A 293 -0.59 -4.76 -7.95
N ILE A 294 -0.92 -5.10 -9.21
CA ILE A 294 -0.76 -6.46 -9.72
C ILE A 294 0.72 -6.83 -9.75
N TYR A 295 1.58 -5.97 -10.29
CA TYR A 295 3.01 -6.25 -10.46
C TYR A 295 3.76 -6.26 -9.13
N ALA A 296 3.45 -5.34 -8.21
CA ALA A 296 4.02 -5.36 -6.86
C ALA A 296 3.65 -6.65 -6.10
N ARG A 297 2.40 -7.14 -6.24
CA ARG A 297 1.95 -8.39 -5.64
C ARG A 297 2.53 -9.62 -6.31
N GLN A 298 2.69 -9.61 -7.65
CA GLN A 298 3.42 -10.66 -8.35
C GLN A 298 4.87 -10.76 -7.85
N ALA A 299 5.55 -9.62 -7.71
CA ALA A 299 6.93 -9.59 -7.22
C ALA A 299 7.05 -10.17 -5.81
N LEU A 300 6.16 -9.79 -4.88
CA LEU A 300 6.16 -10.35 -3.53
C LEU A 300 5.94 -11.87 -3.54
N LEU A 301 4.92 -12.34 -4.25
CA LEU A 301 4.61 -13.78 -4.34
C LEU A 301 5.77 -14.55 -4.95
N ALA A 302 6.35 -14.04 -6.04
CA ALA A 302 7.51 -14.65 -6.69
C ALA A 302 8.71 -14.74 -5.75
N LEU A 303 9.01 -13.66 -5.00
CA LEU A 303 10.14 -13.62 -4.08
C LEU A 303 9.93 -14.50 -2.84
N VAL A 304 8.75 -14.52 -2.24
CA VAL A 304 8.53 -15.34 -1.04
C VAL A 304 8.41 -16.83 -1.33
N LEU A 305 8.09 -17.22 -2.56
CA LEU A 305 7.86 -18.62 -2.95
C LEU A 305 8.98 -19.23 -3.81
N ASN A 306 9.93 -18.44 -4.29
CA ASN A 306 11.03 -18.94 -5.10
C ASN A 306 12.38 -18.57 -4.47
N SER A 307 13.18 -19.60 -4.11
CA SER A 307 14.49 -19.42 -3.47
C SER A 307 15.58 -18.88 -4.41
N GLU A 308 15.42 -19.13 -5.71
CA GLU A 308 16.45 -18.85 -6.75
C GLU A 308 15.88 -17.96 -7.86
N LEU A 309 15.10 -16.93 -7.47
CA LEU A 309 14.50 -16.05 -8.45
C LEU A 309 15.59 -15.28 -9.22
N THR A 310 15.85 -15.71 -10.43
CA THR A 310 16.63 -14.99 -11.46
C THR A 310 15.64 -14.56 -12.55
N LEU A 311 15.37 -13.26 -12.62
CA LEU A 311 14.57 -12.64 -13.68
C LEU A 311 15.44 -11.81 -14.60
#